data_515c1963e633512bf41ab43807d32db5
#
_entry.id   515c1963e633512bf41ab43807d32db5
#
_cell.length_a   1.000
_cell.length_b   1.000
_cell.length_c   1.000
_cell.angle_alpha   90.00
_cell.angle_beta   90.00
_cell.angle_gamma   90.00
#
_symmetry.space_group_name_H-M   'P 1'
#
loop_
_entity.id
_entity.type
_entity.pdbx_description
1 polymer ?
#
loop_
_entity_poly.entity_id
_entity_poly.type
_entity_poly.pdbx_seq_one_letter_code
_entity_poly.pdbx_strand_id
1 'polypeptide(L)'
;MATFTLAKVELQTDVYMVCLQHALSTEKFEVMGLLIGDTEDNVARIVAVIILRHLDXKKDRVEISTEQLLKAVGEADRLSEELKRPVRILGWYHSHPHITVWPSHLDIRTQTNYQTMDHGFVGLIFSVFSESKESKEQEISLICFQSHNEKLTEIPLEIIHTPIISNTCLKTMTNLLKLLVQEEEEMAETYKDQQDILASIHNNAVRTRTLVHITDIITKPLVLMFKKRITLNKLRAAYLRRQLQELQKIYN
;
A
#
# COMPACT_ATOMS: atom_id res chain seq x y z
N MET A 1 20.53 -15.67 -22.27
CA MET A 1 20.08 -14.26 -22.18
C MET A 1 20.38 -13.76 -20.76
N ALA A 2 20.99 -12.57 -20.63
CA ALA A 2 21.20 -11.99 -19.31
C ALA A 2 19.82 -11.73 -18.69
N THR A 3 19.56 -12.29 -17.51
CA THR A 3 18.32 -12.06 -16.77
C THR A 3 18.33 -10.60 -16.28
N PHE A 4 17.33 -9.82 -16.69
CA PHE A 4 17.15 -8.46 -16.16
C PHE A 4 16.82 -8.59 -14.68
N THR A 5 17.62 -7.98 -13.83
CA THR A 5 17.37 -7.91 -12.40
C THR A 5 17.51 -6.46 -11.95
N LEU A 6 16.55 -5.97 -11.20
CA LEU A 6 16.65 -4.65 -10.61
C LEU A 6 17.79 -4.61 -9.59
N ALA A 7 18.51 -3.50 -9.55
CA ALA A 7 19.57 -3.28 -8.56
C ALA A 7 18.96 -3.01 -7.18
N LYS A 8 17.88 -2.22 -7.13
CA LYS A 8 17.11 -1.94 -5.91
C LYS A 8 15.74 -1.34 -6.24
N VAL A 9 14.89 -1.29 -5.23
CA VAL A 9 13.61 -0.58 -5.24
C VAL A 9 13.67 0.54 -4.22
N GLU A 10 13.29 1.74 -4.63
CA GLU A 10 13.13 2.91 -3.77
C GLU A 10 11.63 3.13 -3.52
N LEU A 11 11.21 2.96 -2.29
CA LEU A 11 9.81 3.11 -1.86
C LEU A 11 9.67 4.41 -1.05
N GLN A 12 8.91 5.36 -1.55
CA GLN A 12 8.68 6.61 -0.79
C GLN A 12 7.94 6.33 0.51
N THR A 13 8.30 7.03 1.59
CA THR A 13 7.73 6.85 2.93
C THR A 13 6.20 6.97 2.93
N ASP A 14 5.65 7.91 2.16
CA ASP A 14 4.20 8.10 2.11
C ASP A 14 3.48 6.94 1.39
N VAL A 15 4.11 6.35 0.37
CA VAL A 15 3.60 5.12 -0.29
C VAL A 15 3.64 3.95 0.71
N TYR A 16 4.78 3.79 1.40
CA TYR A 16 4.92 2.78 2.47
C TYR A 16 3.77 2.89 3.49
N MET A 17 3.47 4.13 3.91
CA MET A 17 2.40 4.39 4.88
C MET A 17 1.01 3.99 4.35
N VAL A 18 0.72 4.26 3.07
CA VAL A 18 -0.55 3.84 2.45
C VAL A 18 -0.65 2.32 2.43
N CYS A 19 0.40 1.64 1.96
CA CYS A 19 0.42 0.17 1.87
C CYS A 19 0.24 -0.45 3.27
N LEU A 20 0.96 0.08 4.26
CA LEU A 20 0.88 -0.42 5.63
C LEU A 20 -0.51 -0.19 6.25
N GLN A 21 -1.12 0.99 6.04
CA GLN A 21 -2.49 1.26 6.50
C GLN A 21 -3.47 0.27 5.88
N HIS A 22 -3.33 -0.01 4.58
CA HIS A 22 -4.18 -0.98 3.90
C HIS A 22 -3.94 -2.40 4.47
N ALA A 23 -2.68 -2.79 4.67
CA ALA A 23 -2.33 -4.09 5.25
C ALA A 23 -2.91 -4.26 6.66
N LEU A 24 -2.93 -3.19 7.47
CA LEU A 24 -3.46 -3.21 8.83
C LEU A 24 -5.00 -3.07 8.89
N SER A 25 -5.66 -2.89 7.77
CA SER A 25 -7.13 -2.67 7.75
C SER A 25 -7.92 -3.91 8.16
N THR A 26 -7.38 -5.09 7.91
CA THR A 26 -8.04 -6.35 8.26
C THR A 26 -7.02 -7.44 8.55
N GLU A 27 -7.38 -8.31 9.51
CA GLU A 27 -6.63 -9.53 9.82
C GLU A 27 -7.29 -10.79 9.24
N LYS A 28 -8.44 -10.64 8.57
CA LYS A 28 -9.27 -11.76 8.10
C LYS A 28 -8.83 -12.32 6.74
N PHE A 29 -8.23 -11.49 5.91
CA PHE A 29 -7.85 -11.84 4.54
C PHE A 29 -6.72 -10.94 4.06
N GLU A 30 -6.04 -11.38 3.01
CA GLU A 30 -5.00 -10.60 2.36
C GLU A 30 -5.61 -9.43 1.57
N VAL A 31 -5.01 -8.26 1.69
CA VAL A 31 -5.35 -7.09 0.87
C VAL A 31 -4.23 -6.87 -0.15
N MET A 32 -4.54 -6.20 -1.25
CA MET A 32 -3.56 -5.99 -2.30
C MET A 32 -3.76 -4.65 -3.03
N GLY A 33 -2.74 -4.25 -3.76
CA GLY A 33 -2.78 -3.08 -4.61
C GLY A 33 -1.62 -3.05 -5.60
N LEU A 34 -1.60 -2.02 -6.42
CA LEU A 34 -0.60 -1.85 -7.48
C LEU A 34 0.32 -0.68 -7.17
N LEU A 35 1.59 -0.87 -7.46
CA LEU A 35 2.67 0.09 -7.21
C LEU A 35 2.94 0.87 -8.50
N ILE A 36 2.97 2.20 -8.39
CA ILE A 36 3.12 3.10 -9.52
C ILE A 36 4.44 3.86 -9.38
N GLY A 37 5.17 3.96 -10.48
CA GLY A 37 6.44 4.67 -10.46
C GLY A 37 7.16 4.63 -11.80
N ASP A 38 8.46 4.86 -11.77
CA ASP A 38 9.33 4.79 -12.94
C ASP A 38 10.57 3.93 -12.65
N THR A 39 11.27 3.58 -13.68
CA THR A 39 12.53 2.82 -13.59
C THR A 39 13.62 3.57 -14.35
N GLU A 40 14.73 3.83 -13.67
CA GLU A 40 15.89 4.47 -14.25
C GLU A 40 17.17 3.79 -13.69
N ASP A 41 18.10 3.44 -14.56
CA ASP A 41 19.38 2.81 -14.19
C ASP A 41 19.20 1.54 -13.33
N ASN A 42 18.21 0.72 -13.65
CA ASN A 42 17.85 -0.52 -12.93
C ASN A 42 17.39 -0.27 -11.47
N VAL A 43 16.98 0.97 -11.15
CA VAL A 43 16.36 1.33 -9.88
C VAL A 43 14.88 1.62 -10.14
N ALA A 44 14.00 0.88 -9.49
CA ALA A 44 12.54 1.14 -9.55
C ALA A 44 12.19 2.13 -8.43
N ARG A 45 11.61 3.27 -8.80
CA ARG A 45 11.18 4.31 -7.86
C ARG A 45 9.67 4.32 -7.74
N ILE A 46 9.16 3.89 -6.60
CA ILE A 46 7.72 3.79 -6.35
C ILE A 46 7.24 5.08 -5.67
N VAL A 47 6.34 5.80 -6.34
CA VAL A 47 5.90 7.16 -5.94
C VAL A 47 4.40 7.26 -5.66
N ALA A 48 3.62 6.24 -6.03
CA ALA A 48 2.17 6.22 -5.80
C ALA A 48 1.69 4.78 -5.71
N VAL A 49 0.45 4.60 -5.28
CA VAL A 49 -0.16 3.29 -5.11
C VAL A 49 -1.64 3.34 -5.45
N ILE A 50 -2.14 2.29 -6.08
CA ILE A 50 -3.56 2.08 -6.37
C ILE A 50 -4.03 0.94 -5.47
N ILE A 51 -5.00 1.21 -4.61
CA ILE A 51 -5.61 0.20 -3.74
C ILE A 51 -6.64 -0.58 -4.57
N LEU A 52 -6.60 -1.89 -4.47
CA LEU A 52 -7.58 -2.76 -5.14
C LEU A 52 -8.63 -3.23 -4.11
N ARG A 53 -9.87 -3.26 -4.56
CA ARG A 53 -10.99 -3.67 -3.70
C ARG A 53 -10.99 -5.18 -3.50
N HIS A 54 -11.19 -5.61 -2.26
CA HIS A 54 -11.24 -7.03 -1.90
C HIS A 54 -12.47 -7.73 -2.49
N LEU A 55 -13.62 -7.07 -2.55
CA LEU A 55 -14.89 -7.67 -3.00
C LEU A 55 -14.86 -8.22 -4.43
N ASP A 56 -13.92 -7.75 -5.20
CA ASP A 56 -13.69 -8.27 -6.55
C ASP A 56 -12.78 -9.50 -6.57
N UNK A 57 -12.31 -9.95 -5.50
CA UNK A 57 -11.47 -11.03 -5.45
C UNK A 57 -12.22 -12.23 -5.04
N LYS A 58 -11.79 -13.17 -5.58
CA LYS A 58 -12.29 -14.49 -5.10
C LYS A 58 -11.52 -14.83 -3.82
N LYS A 59 -12.17 -15.34 -2.84
CA LYS A 59 -11.70 -15.65 -1.47
C LYS A 59 -10.32 -16.34 -1.36
N ASP A 60 -9.84 -16.99 -2.38
CA ASP A 60 -8.63 -17.82 -2.32
C ASP A 60 -7.59 -17.46 -3.39
N ARG A 61 -7.69 -16.28 -4.02
CA ARG A 61 -6.75 -15.92 -5.09
C ARG A 61 -6.39 -14.44 -5.06
N VAL A 62 -5.12 -14.20 -4.86
CA VAL A 62 -4.50 -12.88 -5.03
C VAL A 62 -4.22 -12.69 -6.53
N GLU A 63 -5.29 -12.60 -7.32
CA GLU A 63 -5.21 -12.38 -8.77
C GLU A 63 -5.98 -11.11 -9.16
N ILE A 64 -5.29 -10.22 -9.84
CA ILE A 64 -5.88 -8.97 -10.34
C ILE A 64 -6.67 -9.29 -11.62
N SER A 65 -7.94 -8.90 -11.66
CA SER A 65 -8.75 -9.11 -12.85
C SER A 65 -8.30 -8.19 -13.99
N THR A 66 -8.56 -8.60 -15.23
CA THR A 66 -8.24 -7.79 -16.41
C THR A 66 -8.92 -6.42 -16.33
N GLU A 67 -10.15 -6.36 -15.81
CA GLU A 67 -10.88 -5.11 -15.65
C GLU A 67 -10.20 -4.18 -14.65
N GLN A 68 -9.75 -4.71 -13.50
CA GLN A 68 -9.01 -3.95 -12.49
C GLN A 68 -7.68 -3.44 -13.08
N LEU A 69 -6.99 -4.28 -13.85
CA LEU A 69 -5.71 -3.90 -14.48
C LEU A 69 -5.93 -2.76 -15.49
N LEU A 70 -6.97 -2.84 -16.32
CA LEU A 70 -7.30 -1.78 -17.29
C LEU A 70 -7.64 -0.46 -16.60
N LYS A 71 -8.41 -0.50 -15.51
CA LYS A 71 -8.70 0.68 -14.69
C LYS A 71 -7.42 1.27 -14.10
N ALA A 72 -6.52 0.40 -13.62
CA ALA A 72 -5.26 0.82 -13.03
C ALA A 72 -4.31 1.47 -14.05
N VAL A 73 -4.30 0.97 -15.30
CA VAL A 73 -3.51 1.59 -16.38
C VAL A 73 -4.01 3.02 -16.63
N GLY A 74 -5.34 3.19 -16.74
CA GLY A 74 -5.94 4.53 -16.92
C GLY A 74 -5.61 5.47 -15.75
N GLU A 75 -5.58 4.96 -14.53
CA GLU A 75 -5.22 5.75 -13.35
C GLU A 75 -3.71 6.09 -13.36
N ALA A 76 -2.84 5.18 -13.81
CA ALA A 76 -1.40 5.45 -13.95
C ALA A 76 -1.15 6.54 -15.00
N ASP A 77 -1.89 6.51 -16.12
CA ASP A 77 -1.82 7.57 -17.16
C ASP A 77 -2.23 8.93 -16.57
N ARG A 78 -3.34 8.96 -15.82
CA ARG A 78 -3.80 10.18 -15.12
C ARG A 78 -2.74 10.69 -14.14
N LEU A 79 -2.11 9.78 -13.40
CA LEU A 79 -1.03 10.12 -12.46
C LEU A 79 0.20 10.67 -13.19
N SER A 80 0.54 10.15 -14.36
CA SER A 80 1.63 10.67 -15.19
C SER A 80 1.39 12.14 -15.54
N GLU A 81 0.14 12.50 -15.89
CA GLU A 81 -0.25 13.87 -16.17
C GLU A 81 -0.17 14.75 -14.91
N GLU A 82 -0.71 14.28 -13.78
CA GLU A 82 -0.71 15.03 -12.52
C GLU A 82 0.71 15.26 -12.00
N LEU A 83 1.59 14.26 -12.09
CA LEU A 83 2.98 14.32 -11.62
C LEU A 83 3.93 14.97 -12.63
N LYS A 84 3.48 15.21 -13.86
CA LYS A 84 4.27 15.78 -14.98
C LYS A 84 5.54 14.96 -15.26
N ARG A 85 5.44 13.65 -15.11
CA ARG A 85 6.52 12.70 -15.40
C ARG A 85 5.90 11.35 -15.78
N PRO A 86 6.54 10.62 -16.67
CA PRO A 86 6.00 9.30 -17.05
C PRO A 86 6.10 8.33 -15.88
N VAL A 87 4.97 7.80 -15.45
CA VAL A 87 4.92 6.72 -14.46
C VAL A 87 4.02 5.61 -14.99
N ARG A 88 4.26 4.39 -14.52
CA ARG A 88 3.51 3.21 -14.94
C ARG A 88 3.37 2.24 -13.77
N ILE A 89 2.62 1.18 -13.97
CA ILE A 89 2.52 0.11 -12.98
C ILE A 89 3.87 -0.63 -12.98
N LEU A 90 4.54 -0.64 -11.83
CA LEU A 90 5.86 -1.29 -11.64
C LEU A 90 5.78 -2.57 -10.82
N GLY A 91 4.64 -2.81 -10.17
CA GLY A 91 4.56 -3.93 -9.27
C GLY A 91 3.23 -4.01 -8.54
N TRP A 92 3.18 -4.90 -7.61
CA TRP A 92 2.04 -5.13 -6.74
C TRP A 92 2.49 -5.30 -5.30
N TYR A 93 1.56 -5.12 -4.37
CA TYR A 93 1.81 -5.48 -2.97
C TYR A 93 0.62 -6.25 -2.44
N HIS A 94 0.87 -7.07 -1.43
CA HIS A 94 -0.21 -7.71 -0.66
C HIS A 94 0.22 -7.89 0.79
N SER A 95 -0.77 -8.13 1.65
CA SER A 95 -0.53 -8.37 3.07
C SER A 95 -0.55 -9.87 3.39
N HIS A 96 0.24 -10.25 4.39
CA HIS A 96 0.26 -11.58 5.01
C HIS A 96 -0.16 -11.44 6.47
N PRO A 97 -1.46 -11.42 6.79
CA PRO A 97 -1.89 -11.34 8.20
C PRO A 97 -1.60 -12.65 8.93
N HIS A 98 -0.91 -12.56 10.07
CA HIS A 98 -0.51 -13.69 10.95
C HIS A 98 0.43 -14.72 10.35
N ILE A 99 0.97 -14.48 9.16
CA ILE A 99 1.89 -15.41 8.50
C ILE A 99 3.21 -14.70 8.14
N THR A 100 4.20 -15.49 7.76
CA THR A 100 5.55 -15.00 7.47
C THR A 100 5.57 -14.09 6.24
N VAL A 101 6.59 -13.26 6.15
CA VAL A 101 6.80 -12.34 5.03
C VAL A 101 7.22 -13.04 3.72
N TRP A 102 7.57 -14.31 3.79
CA TRP A 102 8.06 -15.06 2.63
C TRP A 102 6.92 -15.41 1.66
N PRO A 103 7.12 -15.21 0.35
CA PRO A 103 6.09 -15.50 -0.63
C PRO A 103 5.75 -16.99 -0.70
N SER A 104 4.48 -17.30 -0.89
CA SER A 104 4.01 -18.64 -1.17
C SER A 104 4.38 -19.07 -2.61
N HIS A 105 4.20 -20.34 -2.94
CA HIS A 105 4.37 -20.82 -4.31
C HIS A 105 3.43 -20.11 -5.28
N LEU A 106 2.23 -19.75 -4.82
CA LEU A 106 1.26 -19.02 -5.63
C LEU A 106 1.75 -17.59 -5.91
N ASP A 107 2.30 -16.91 -4.91
CA ASP A 107 2.86 -15.56 -5.07
C ASP A 107 4.01 -15.55 -6.09
N ILE A 108 4.91 -16.54 -5.99
CA ILE A 108 6.04 -16.67 -6.92
C ILE A 108 5.54 -16.90 -8.34
N ARG A 109 4.53 -17.76 -8.51
CA ARG A 109 3.92 -18.03 -9.82
C ARG A 109 3.22 -16.80 -10.39
N THR A 110 2.47 -16.08 -9.56
CA THR A 110 1.79 -14.84 -9.93
C THR A 110 2.83 -13.78 -10.35
N GLN A 111 3.91 -13.64 -9.58
CA GLN A 111 5.01 -12.74 -9.88
C GLN A 111 5.68 -13.11 -11.22
N THR A 112 5.90 -14.41 -11.47
CA THR A 112 6.45 -14.89 -12.74
C THR A 112 5.56 -14.45 -13.92
N ASN A 113 4.25 -14.59 -13.78
CA ASN A 113 3.30 -14.21 -14.82
C ASN A 113 3.37 -12.69 -15.10
N TYR A 114 3.42 -11.86 -14.06
CA TYR A 114 3.56 -10.41 -14.25
C TYR A 114 4.89 -10.02 -14.89
N GLN A 115 5.96 -10.74 -14.55
CA GLN A 115 7.29 -10.49 -15.15
C GLN A 115 7.36 -10.89 -16.63
N THR A 116 6.43 -11.71 -17.14
CA THR A 116 6.35 -11.95 -18.60
C THR A 116 5.90 -10.69 -19.36
N MET A 117 5.13 -9.82 -18.68
CA MET A 117 4.66 -8.56 -19.27
C MET A 117 5.69 -7.42 -19.08
N ASP A 118 6.35 -7.40 -17.95
CA ASP A 118 7.38 -6.40 -17.62
C ASP A 118 8.44 -7.06 -16.73
N HIS A 119 9.63 -7.27 -17.27
CA HIS A 119 10.74 -7.90 -16.55
C HIS A 119 11.16 -7.13 -15.30
N GLY A 120 10.86 -5.83 -15.22
CA GLY A 120 11.13 -4.99 -14.05
C GLY A 120 10.05 -5.03 -12.97
N PHE A 121 9.00 -5.83 -13.17
CA PHE A 121 7.86 -5.89 -12.23
C PHE A 121 8.30 -6.51 -10.89
N VAL A 122 7.83 -5.92 -9.76
CA VAL A 122 8.22 -6.36 -8.40
C VAL A 122 6.99 -6.69 -7.56
N GLY A 123 7.20 -7.57 -6.57
CA GLY A 123 6.23 -7.84 -5.52
C GLY A 123 6.70 -7.31 -4.17
N LEU A 124 5.80 -6.73 -3.39
CA LEU A 124 6.02 -6.37 -1.99
C LEU A 124 5.07 -7.20 -1.11
N ILE A 125 5.59 -7.76 -0.02
CA ILE A 125 4.75 -8.48 0.96
C ILE A 125 4.91 -7.80 2.32
N PHE A 126 3.78 -7.42 2.92
CA PHE A 126 3.69 -6.85 4.27
C PHE A 126 3.17 -7.93 5.22
N SER A 127 4.04 -8.52 6.03
CA SER A 127 3.62 -9.40 7.12
C SER A 127 3.18 -8.53 8.30
N VAL A 128 1.94 -8.70 8.72
CA VAL A 128 1.29 -7.87 9.76
C VAL A 128 0.54 -8.78 10.75
N PHE A 129 0.23 -8.24 11.93
CA PHE A 129 -0.45 -8.97 13.01
C PHE A 129 0.35 -10.18 13.50
N SER A 130 1.67 -10.16 13.30
CA SER A 130 2.59 -11.19 13.80
C SER A 130 3.22 -10.72 15.11
N GLU A 131 3.48 -11.64 16.00
CA GLU A 131 4.15 -11.36 17.28
C GLU A 131 5.58 -11.88 17.26
N SER A 132 6.50 -11.08 17.73
CA SER A 132 7.87 -11.51 17.98
C SER A 132 7.86 -12.63 19.03
N LYS A 133 8.55 -13.71 18.76
CA LYS A 133 8.66 -14.85 19.69
C LYS A 133 9.33 -14.45 21.01
N GLU A 134 10.22 -13.48 20.96
CA GLU A 134 11.03 -13.05 22.09
C GLU A 134 10.34 -11.97 22.92
N SER A 135 9.89 -10.87 22.28
CA SER A 135 9.35 -9.70 22.99
C SER A 135 7.84 -9.70 23.17
N LYS A 136 7.11 -10.56 22.45
CA LYS A 136 5.64 -10.55 22.41
C LYS A 136 5.06 -9.26 21.84
N GLU A 137 5.90 -8.43 21.21
CA GLU A 137 5.46 -7.21 20.56
C GLU A 137 4.99 -7.50 19.13
N GLN A 138 4.07 -6.67 18.65
CA GLN A 138 3.62 -6.73 17.26
C GLN A 138 4.80 -6.41 16.33
N GLU A 139 5.04 -7.28 15.39
CA GLU A 139 6.12 -7.14 14.41
C GLU A 139 5.55 -6.93 13.01
N ILE A 140 6.11 -5.98 12.29
CA ILE A 140 5.80 -5.73 10.88
C ILE A 140 7.08 -6.04 10.09
N SER A 141 6.95 -6.92 9.11
CA SER A 141 8.05 -7.26 8.22
C SER A 141 7.67 -6.94 6.77
N LEU A 142 8.65 -6.56 5.97
CA LEU A 142 8.45 -6.18 4.57
C LEU A 142 9.56 -6.78 3.73
N ILE A 143 9.19 -7.41 2.62
CA ILE A 143 10.13 -7.93 1.62
C ILE A 143 9.75 -7.41 0.23
N CYS A 144 10.77 -7.16 -0.59
CA CYS A 144 10.63 -6.90 -2.02
C CYS A 144 11.23 -8.07 -2.78
N PHE A 145 10.53 -8.56 -3.80
CA PHE A 145 10.97 -9.76 -4.50
C PHE A 145 10.63 -9.75 -5.99
N GLN A 146 11.41 -10.52 -6.72
CA GLN A 146 11.16 -10.95 -8.09
C GLN A 146 11.21 -12.48 -8.15
N SER A 147 10.74 -13.04 -9.25
CA SER A 147 10.84 -14.48 -9.51
C SER A 147 11.85 -14.71 -10.64
N HIS A 148 12.83 -15.57 -10.40
CA HIS A 148 13.77 -16.03 -11.42
C HIS A 148 13.74 -17.57 -11.47
N ASN A 149 13.35 -18.12 -12.62
CA ASN A 149 13.17 -19.56 -12.80
C ASN A 149 12.25 -20.16 -11.73
N GLU A 150 11.14 -19.47 -11.45
CA GLU A 150 10.15 -19.85 -10.44
C GLU A 150 10.74 -19.95 -9.01
N LYS A 151 11.82 -19.21 -8.76
CA LYS A 151 12.44 -19.11 -7.42
C LYS A 151 12.44 -17.68 -6.95
N LEU A 152 12.30 -17.52 -5.65
CA LEU A 152 12.39 -16.23 -4.97
C LEU A 152 13.76 -15.59 -5.21
N THR A 153 13.76 -14.35 -5.63
CA THR A 153 14.91 -13.47 -5.62
C THR A 153 14.55 -12.21 -4.86
N GLU A 154 15.15 -12.02 -3.71
CA GLU A 154 14.95 -10.82 -2.91
C GLU A 154 15.64 -9.63 -3.56
N ILE A 155 14.93 -8.50 -3.68
CA ILE A 155 15.45 -7.27 -4.26
C ILE A 155 15.69 -6.27 -3.12
N PRO A 156 16.86 -5.63 -3.04
CA PRO A 156 17.11 -4.62 -2.02
C PRO A 156 16.06 -3.51 -2.05
N LEU A 157 15.47 -3.23 -0.89
CA LEU A 157 14.42 -2.23 -0.74
C LEU A 157 14.91 -1.10 0.17
N GLU A 158 14.84 0.12 -0.33
CA GLU A 158 15.19 1.32 0.42
C GLU A 158 13.96 2.21 0.60
N ILE A 159 13.63 2.54 1.86
CA ILE A 159 12.53 3.47 2.16
C ILE A 159 13.09 4.88 2.10
N ILE A 160 12.66 5.65 1.10
CA ILE A 160 13.12 7.02 0.87
C ILE A 160 12.28 7.99 1.67
N HIS A 161 12.91 8.67 2.60
CA HIS A 161 12.24 9.63 3.46
C HIS A 161 11.85 10.89 2.68
N THR A 162 10.57 11.16 2.57
CA THR A 162 10.02 12.34 1.91
C THR A 162 9.62 13.39 2.95
N PRO A 163 10.07 14.64 2.82
CA PRO A 163 9.72 15.69 3.78
C PRO A 163 8.24 16.08 3.74
N ILE A 164 7.58 15.85 2.62
CA ILE A 164 6.18 16.22 2.38
C ILE A 164 5.43 14.99 1.88
N ILE A 165 4.23 14.76 2.40
CA ILE A 165 3.32 13.73 1.86
C ILE A 165 2.81 14.23 0.51
N SER A 166 2.93 13.42 -0.52
CA SER A 166 2.43 13.77 -1.86
C SER A 166 0.90 13.91 -1.85
N ASN A 167 0.38 14.77 -2.69
CA ASN A 167 -1.08 14.95 -2.82
C ASN A 167 -1.76 13.64 -3.22
N THR A 168 -1.11 12.86 -4.06
CA THR A 168 -1.60 11.55 -4.50
C THR A 168 -1.75 10.60 -3.32
N CYS A 169 -0.70 10.42 -2.51
CA CYS A 169 -0.75 9.55 -1.34
C CYS A 169 -1.75 10.08 -0.30
N LEU A 170 -1.84 11.39 -0.12
CA LEU A 170 -2.82 12.02 0.78
C LEU A 170 -4.26 11.68 0.36
N LYS A 171 -4.57 11.79 -0.93
CA LYS A 171 -5.87 11.40 -1.50
C LYS A 171 -6.13 9.90 -1.27
N THR A 172 -5.13 9.07 -1.54
CA THR A 172 -5.25 7.60 -1.37
C THR A 172 -5.50 7.24 0.09
N MET A 173 -4.77 7.85 1.05
CA MET A 173 -4.98 7.64 2.49
C MET A 173 -6.41 7.98 2.93
N THR A 174 -6.96 9.10 2.43
CA THR A 174 -8.32 9.52 2.79
C THR A 174 -9.38 8.67 2.09
N ASN A 175 -9.13 8.26 0.85
CA ASN A 175 -10.04 7.41 0.09
C ASN A 175 -10.08 5.98 0.61
N LEU A 176 -8.97 5.47 1.17
CA LEU A 176 -8.93 4.14 1.79
C LEU A 176 -10.03 4.00 2.86
N LEU A 177 -10.21 5.00 3.72
CA LEU A 177 -11.23 4.95 4.76
C LEU A 177 -12.64 4.80 4.18
N LYS A 178 -12.94 5.55 3.11
CA LYS A 178 -14.23 5.48 2.42
C LYS A 178 -14.43 4.10 1.80
N LEU A 179 -13.37 3.59 1.16
CA LEU A 179 -13.38 2.27 0.53
C LEU A 179 -13.68 1.17 1.54
N LEU A 180 -12.98 1.15 2.67
CA LEU A 180 -13.16 0.14 3.72
C LEU A 180 -14.58 0.16 4.30
N VAL A 181 -15.13 1.36 4.57
CA VAL A 181 -16.50 1.50 5.07
C VAL A 181 -17.50 1.01 4.02
N GLN A 182 -17.29 1.39 2.76
CA GLN A 182 -18.15 0.97 1.65
C GLN A 182 -18.15 -0.56 1.49
N GLU A 183 -16.99 -1.21 1.58
CA GLU A 183 -16.88 -2.67 1.51
C GLU A 183 -17.68 -3.34 2.63
N GLU A 184 -17.60 -2.82 3.87
CA GLU A 184 -18.37 -3.34 4.99
C GLU A 184 -19.88 -3.13 4.79
N GLU A 185 -20.30 -2.01 4.21
CA GLU A 185 -21.71 -1.75 3.88
C GLU A 185 -22.22 -2.72 2.81
N GLU A 186 -21.46 -2.91 1.74
CA GLU A 186 -21.81 -3.83 0.66
C GLU A 186 -21.90 -5.28 1.18
N MET A 187 -20.96 -5.70 2.04
CA MET A 187 -21.05 -7.02 2.68
C MET A 187 -22.29 -7.14 3.55
N ALA A 188 -22.62 -6.11 4.32
CA ALA A 188 -23.82 -6.13 5.18
C ALA A 188 -25.10 -6.28 4.34
N GLU A 189 -25.17 -5.66 3.16
CA GLU A 189 -26.33 -5.79 2.26
C GLU A 189 -26.54 -7.26 1.80
N THR A 190 -25.47 -8.02 1.59
CA THR A 190 -25.61 -9.43 1.15
C THR A 190 -26.27 -10.32 2.22
N TYR A 191 -26.29 -9.89 3.49
CA TYR A 191 -26.87 -10.66 4.60
C TYR A 191 -28.21 -10.12 5.08
N LYS A 192 -28.74 -9.06 4.46
CA LYS A 192 -29.98 -8.38 4.91
C LYS A 192 -31.21 -9.31 4.91
N ASP A 193 -31.29 -10.19 3.93
CA ASP A 193 -32.46 -11.05 3.72
C ASP A 193 -32.40 -12.37 4.50
N GLN A 194 -31.42 -12.51 5.41
CA GLN A 194 -31.35 -13.70 6.26
C GLN A 194 -32.49 -13.70 7.29
N GLN A 195 -33.31 -14.74 7.26
CA GLN A 195 -34.44 -14.88 8.19
C GLN A 195 -34.00 -15.31 9.59
N ASP A 196 -32.76 -15.76 9.75
CA ASP A 196 -32.23 -16.20 11.04
C ASP A 196 -31.82 -14.98 11.88
N ILE A 197 -32.54 -14.74 12.96
CA ILE A 197 -32.32 -13.64 13.91
C ILE A 197 -30.92 -13.73 14.54
N LEU A 198 -30.48 -14.93 14.92
CA LEU A 198 -29.17 -15.13 15.56
C LEU A 198 -28.04 -14.80 14.58
N ALA A 199 -28.16 -15.23 13.33
CA ALA A 199 -27.20 -14.89 12.26
C ALA A 199 -27.16 -13.37 12.04
N SER A 200 -28.30 -12.70 12.03
CA SER A 200 -28.39 -11.24 11.87
C SER A 200 -27.68 -10.51 13.02
N ILE A 201 -27.92 -10.92 14.28
CA ILE A 201 -27.26 -10.34 15.46
C ILE A 201 -25.75 -10.54 15.37
N HIS A 202 -25.31 -11.76 15.01
CA HIS A 202 -23.88 -12.09 14.86
C HIS A 202 -23.23 -11.20 13.79
N ASN A 203 -23.83 -11.13 12.60
CA ASN A 203 -23.30 -10.34 11.47
C ASN A 203 -23.20 -8.85 11.82
N ASN A 204 -24.19 -8.30 12.53
CA ASN A 204 -24.15 -6.92 13.00
C ASN A 204 -23.04 -6.69 14.04
N ALA A 205 -22.79 -7.66 14.92
CA ALA A 205 -21.69 -7.58 15.89
C ALA A 205 -20.32 -7.61 15.18
N VAL A 206 -20.16 -8.49 14.19
CA VAL A 206 -18.94 -8.58 13.37
C VAL A 206 -18.70 -7.26 12.62
N ARG A 207 -19.73 -6.73 11.96
CA ARG A 207 -19.67 -5.44 11.25
C ARG A 207 -19.24 -4.32 12.20
N THR A 208 -19.88 -4.23 13.37
CA THR A 208 -19.55 -3.21 14.37
C THR A 208 -18.08 -3.32 14.80
N ARG A 209 -17.60 -4.54 15.06
CA ARG A 209 -16.21 -4.79 15.42
C ARG A 209 -15.25 -4.31 14.31
N THR A 210 -15.57 -4.59 13.04
CA THR A 210 -14.75 -4.15 11.90
C THR A 210 -14.71 -2.62 11.81
N LEU A 211 -15.86 -1.94 11.94
CA LEU A 211 -15.91 -0.47 11.91
C LEU A 211 -15.13 0.16 13.08
N VAL A 212 -15.18 -0.45 14.27
CA VAL A 212 -14.38 -0.02 15.43
C VAL A 212 -12.89 -0.21 15.12
N HIS A 213 -12.50 -1.34 14.54
CA HIS A 213 -11.11 -1.61 14.14
C HIS A 213 -10.61 -0.53 13.15
N ILE A 214 -11.38 -0.25 12.09
CA ILE A 214 -11.03 0.80 11.11
C ILE A 214 -10.85 2.15 11.82
N THR A 215 -11.70 2.45 12.79
CA THR A 215 -11.62 3.70 13.55
C THR A 215 -10.34 3.75 14.40
N ASP A 216 -10.07 2.69 15.14
CA ASP A 216 -8.98 2.67 16.13
C ASP A 216 -7.59 2.49 15.50
N ILE A 217 -7.48 1.61 14.50
CA ILE A 217 -6.18 1.24 13.91
C ILE A 217 -5.81 2.14 12.74
N ILE A 218 -6.79 2.65 11.98
CA ILE A 218 -6.53 3.46 10.80
C ILE A 218 -6.86 4.94 11.04
N THR A 219 -8.10 5.26 11.39
CA THR A 219 -8.58 6.65 11.39
C THR A 219 -7.91 7.49 12.48
N LYS A 220 -7.89 7.01 13.72
CA LYS A 220 -7.29 7.78 14.85
C LYS A 220 -5.79 8.01 14.66
N PRO A 221 -4.96 6.99 14.33
CA PRO A 221 -3.54 7.22 14.06
C PRO A 221 -3.31 8.15 12.87
N LEU A 222 -4.11 8.06 11.82
CA LEU A 222 -4.01 8.93 10.64
C LEU A 222 -4.27 10.40 11.02
N VAL A 223 -5.34 10.67 11.76
CA VAL A 223 -5.66 12.03 12.24
C VAL A 223 -4.53 12.57 13.13
N LEU A 224 -3.99 11.74 14.03
CA LEU A 224 -2.87 12.12 14.91
C LEU A 224 -1.62 12.44 14.08
N MET A 225 -1.32 11.61 13.10
CA MET A 225 -0.19 11.83 12.18
C MET A 225 -0.34 13.17 11.45
N PHE A 226 -1.52 13.48 10.91
CA PHE A 226 -1.77 14.75 10.22
C PHE A 226 -1.60 15.95 11.16
N LYS A 227 -2.09 15.86 12.40
CA LYS A 227 -1.91 16.92 13.41
C LYS A 227 -0.42 17.18 13.70
N LYS A 228 0.36 16.11 13.90
CA LYS A 228 1.81 16.20 14.11
C LYS A 228 2.51 16.78 12.88
N ARG A 229 2.08 16.38 11.67
CA ARG A 229 2.65 16.85 10.41
C ARG A 229 2.39 18.35 10.21
N ILE A 230 1.19 18.85 10.54
CA ILE A 230 0.86 20.28 10.49
C ILE A 230 1.83 21.08 11.40
N THR A 231 2.05 20.61 12.62
CA THR A 231 2.96 21.25 13.56
C THR A 231 4.40 21.29 13.02
N LEU A 232 4.87 20.15 12.52
CA LEU A 232 6.21 20.02 11.92
C LEU A 232 6.36 20.95 10.70
N ASN A 233 5.36 21.02 9.84
CA ASN A 233 5.39 21.86 8.64
C ASN A 233 5.42 23.36 9.00
N LYS A 234 4.72 23.76 10.06
CA LYS A 234 4.79 25.15 10.57
C LYS A 234 6.21 25.51 11.04
N LEU A 235 6.85 24.61 11.78
CA LEU A 235 8.23 24.79 12.25
C LEU A 235 9.22 24.85 11.07
N ARG A 236 9.06 23.93 10.11
CA ARG A 236 9.89 23.90 8.89
C ARG A 236 9.74 25.18 8.07
N ALA A 237 8.51 25.67 7.90
CA ALA A 237 8.24 26.92 7.19
C ALA A 237 8.89 28.13 7.89
N ALA A 238 8.81 28.21 9.21
CA ALA A 238 9.44 29.26 10.00
C ALA A 238 10.96 29.23 9.83
N TYR A 239 11.56 28.03 9.89
CA TYR A 239 13.01 27.82 9.71
C TYR A 239 13.46 28.30 8.32
N LEU A 240 12.75 27.86 7.26
CA LEU A 240 13.09 28.23 5.87
C LEU A 240 12.94 29.72 5.63
N ARG A 241 11.93 30.39 6.22
CA ARG A 241 11.75 31.84 6.13
C ARG A 241 12.94 32.56 6.78
N ARG A 242 13.40 32.11 7.93
CA ARG A 242 14.59 32.67 8.60
C ARG A 242 15.83 32.56 7.70
N GLN A 243 16.07 31.38 7.13
CA GLN A 243 17.20 31.17 6.24
C GLN A 243 17.14 32.07 5.00
N LEU A 244 15.95 32.21 4.43
CA LEU A 244 15.74 33.09 3.29
C LEU A 244 16.09 34.55 3.64
N GLN A 245 15.64 35.03 4.80
CA GLN A 245 15.96 36.39 5.28
C GLN A 245 17.47 36.60 5.48
N GLU A 246 18.16 35.60 6.02
CA GLU A 246 19.62 35.64 6.20
C GLU A 246 20.34 35.72 4.87
N LEU A 247 19.94 34.91 3.89
CA LEU A 247 20.51 34.94 2.54
C LEU A 247 20.28 36.28 1.85
N GLN A 248 19.06 36.86 1.97
CA GLN A 248 18.74 38.15 1.40
C GLN A 248 19.63 39.28 1.96
N LYS A 249 20.03 39.21 3.24
CA LYS A 249 20.94 40.20 3.86
C LYS A 249 22.37 40.08 3.33
N ILE A 250 22.77 38.91 2.84
CA ILE A 250 24.12 38.69 2.29
C ILE A 250 24.21 39.20 0.87
N TYR A 251 23.10 39.15 0.11
CA TYR A 251 23.08 39.57 -1.31
C TYR A 251 22.65 41.01 -1.53
N ASN A 252 22.21 41.74 -0.51
CA ASN A 252 21.94 43.19 -0.55
C ASN A 252 23.11 43.96 0.12
#